data_f25b5f81aef00ea4837d35d6b66e52d9
#
_entry.id   f25b5f81aef00ea4837d35d6b66e52d9
#
_cell.length_a   1.000
_cell.length_b   1.000
_cell.length_c   1.000
_cell.angle_alpha   90.00
_cell.angle_beta   90.00
_cell.angle_gamma   90.00
#
_symmetry.space_group_name_H-M   'P 1'
#
loop_
_entity.id
_entity.type
_entity.pdbx_description
1 polymer ?
#
loop_
_entity_poly.entity_id
_entity_poly.type
_entity_poly.pdbx_seq_one_letter_code
_entity_poly.pdbx_strand_id
1 'polypeptide(L)'
;MSLLQSVLLGLIQGLTEFLPVSSSGHLAIFKQFFQIETGGMFFDILLHIGTLIAVFIVYYKDIFRMIKEGFAIIGDSFVNVATFFKRVITKEDLPYRKIVHNSYRKFVMLVIVSTIPTGIIGIAAKDLVFAAEQILLVPGICLIITAVLLFIADRIPDGGKTPKQVTYTNAFLIGISQGIATMPGLSRSGTTITACLSTGMTRKFAVKYSF
;
A
#
# COMPACT_ATOMS: atom_id res chain seq x y z
N MET A 1 7.10 -18.23 -24.19
CA MET A 1 5.76 -18.14 -23.55
C MET A 1 4.70 -18.07 -24.62
N SER A 2 3.63 -18.90 -24.55
CA SER A 2 2.50 -18.88 -25.48
C SER A 2 1.46 -17.82 -25.09
N LEU A 3 0.57 -17.46 -26.03
CA LEU A 3 -0.55 -16.55 -25.76
C LEU A 3 -1.45 -17.11 -24.63
N LEU A 4 -1.72 -18.40 -24.63
CA LEU A 4 -2.53 -19.05 -23.59
C LEU A 4 -1.88 -18.92 -22.20
N GLN A 5 -0.57 -19.14 -22.11
CA GLN A 5 0.17 -18.94 -20.86
C GLN A 5 0.11 -17.49 -20.38
N SER A 6 0.22 -16.52 -21.30
CA SER A 6 0.10 -15.09 -20.96
C SER A 6 -1.27 -14.74 -20.41
N VAL A 7 -2.33 -15.24 -21.04
CA VAL A 7 -3.71 -15.03 -20.58
C VAL A 7 -3.94 -15.69 -19.22
N LEU A 8 -3.45 -16.91 -19.02
CA LEU A 8 -3.57 -17.62 -17.75
C LEU A 8 -2.88 -16.86 -16.61
N LEU A 9 -1.63 -16.43 -16.82
CA LEU A 9 -0.90 -15.63 -15.81
C LEU A 9 -1.59 -14.27 -15.57
N GLY A 10 -2.17 -13.64 -16.60
CA GLY A 10 -2.96 -12.42 -16.46
C GLY A 10 -4.22 -12.62 -15.61
N LEU A 11 -4.92 -13.73 -15.78
CA LEU A 11 -6.09 -14.08 -14.95
C LEU A 11 -5.68 -14.35 -13.49
N ILE A 12 -4.59 -15.11 -13.28
CA ILE A 12 -4.05 -15.37 -11.93
C ILE A 12 -3.69 -14.05 -11.26
N GLN A 13 -2.93 -13.18 -11.94
CA GLN A 13 -2.57 -11.87 -11.42
C GLN A 13 -3.83 -11.06 -11.07
N GLY A 14 -4.78 -10.93 -11.99
CA GLY A 14 -5.99 -10.15 -11.78
C GLY A 14 -6.83 -10.64 -10.60
N LEU A 15 -6.96 -11.94 -10.41
CA LEU A 15 -7.71 -12.51 -9.29
C LEU A 15 -6.95 -12.36 -7.96
N THR A 16 -5.65 -12.65 -7.94
CA THR A 16 -4.87 -12.72 -6.70
C THR A 16 -4.32 -11.37 -6.25
N GLU A 17 -4.29 -10.35 -7.11
CA GLU A 17 -3.92 -8.98 -6.72
C GLU A 17 -5.03 -8.30 -5.92
N PHE A 18 -6.30 -8.47 -6.33
CA PHE A 18 -7.44 -7.87 -5.63
C PHE A 18 -7.90 -8.69 -4.42
N LEU A 19 -7.70 -9.99 -4.45
CA LEU A 19 -7.81 -10.81 -3.26
C LEU A 19 -6.53 -10.66 -2.42
N PRO A 20 -6.62 -10.52 -1.10
CA PRO A 20 -5.44 -10.31 -0.26
C PRO A 20 -4.60 -11.58 -0.05
N VAL A 21 -4.32 -12.35 -1.12
CA VAL A 21 -3.72 -13.70 -1.08
C VAL A 21 -2.31 -13.79 -1.68
N SER A 22 -1.70 -12.67 -2.06
CA SER A 22 -0.38 -12.57 -2.69
C SER A 22 -0.31 -13.07 -4.14
N SER A 23 -0.41 -12.13 -5.08
CA SER A 23 -0.24 -12.41 -6.51
C SER A 23 1.17 -12.91 -6.85
N SER A 24 2.21 -12.30 -6.27
CA SER A 24 3.60 -12.70 -6.51
C SER A 24 3.88 -14.16 -6.10
N GLY A 25 3.35 -14.59 -4.95
CA GLY A 25 3.47 -15.98 -4.50
C GLY A 25 2.78 -16.97 -5.44
N HIS A 26 1.54 -16.66 -5.85
CA HIS A 26 0.81 -17.49 -6.80
C HIS A 26 1.51 -17.55 -8.16
N LEU A 27 1.93 -16.38 -8.69
CA LEU A 27 2.67 -16.35 -9.97
C LEU A 27 3.95 -17.19 -9.92
N ALA A 28 4.72 -17.12 -8.83
CA ALA A 28 5.93 -17.90 -8.67
C ALA A 28 5.64 -19.42 -8.73
N ILE A 29 4.61 -19.89 -8.00
CA ILE A 29 4.20 -21.31 -8.01
C ILE A 29 3.70 -21.72 -9.40
N PHE A 30 2.80 -20.94 -10.00
CA PHE A 30 2.24 -21.32 -11.31
C PHE A 30 3.28 -21.30 -12.43
N LYS A 31 4.21 -20.34 -12.43
CA LYS A 31 5.33 -20.31 -13.38
C LYS A 31 6.18 -21.57 -13.27
N GLN A 32 6.53 -21.97 -12.05
CA GLN A 32 7.33 -23.17 -11.81
C GLN A 32 6.56 -24.45 -12.18
N PHE A 33 5.31 -24.57 -11.78
CA PHE A 33 4.49 -25.76 -12.02
C PHE A 33 4.27 -26.01 -13.52
N PHE A 34 3.99 -24.96 -14.28
CA PHE A 34 3.77 -25.06 -15.73
C PHE A 34 5.07 -24.90 -16.55
N GLN A 35 6.23 -24.81 -15.91
CA GLN A 35 7.54 -24.61 -16.55
C GLN A 35 7.48 -23.40 -17.53
N ILE A 36 6.86 -22.32 -17.12
CA ILE A 36 6.69 -21.13 -17.96
C ILE A 36 7.95 -20.29 -17.87
N GLU A 37 8.75 -20.33 -18.93
CA GLU A 37 9.81 -19.35 -19.13
C GLU A 37 9.17 -18.03 -19.55
N THR A 38 9.11 -17.10 -18.61
CA THR A 38 8.57 -15.74 -18.87
C THR A 38 9.65 -14.88 -19.52
N GLY A 39 9.22 -13.86 -20.26
CA GLY A 39 10.11 -12.83 -20.81
C GLY A 39 10.80 -11.95 -19.76
N GLY A 40 11.01 -12.49 -18.54
CA GLY A 40 11.67 -11.82 -17.44
C GLY A 40 10.78 -10.78 -16.72
N MET A 41 11.45 -9.88 -16.00
CA MET A 41 10.83 -8.81 -15.19
C MET A 41 9.82 -7.95 -15.98
N PHE A 42 10.03 -7.77 -17.29
CA PHE A 42 9.16 -6.93 -18.12
C PHE A 42 7.71 -7.44 -18.17
N PHE A 43 7.52 -8.76 -18.31
CA PHE A 43 6.17 -9.33 -18.31
C PHE A 43 5.46 -9.16 -16.96
N ASP A 44 6.17 -9.33 -15.86
CA ASP A 44 5.62 -9.16 -14.52
C ASP A 44 5.20 -7.69 -14.28
N ILE A 45 6.00 -6.74 -14.75
CA ILE A 45 5.63 -5.32 -14.73
C ILE A 45 4.35 -5.07 -15.52
N LEU A 46 4.19 -5.66 -16.71
CA LEU A 46 2.96 -5.50 -17.52
C LEU A 46 1.73 -6.06 -16.79
N LEU A 47 1.86 -7.19 -16.11
CA LEU A 47 0.78 -7.75 -15.29
C LEU A 47 0.34 -6.77 -14.18
N HIS A 48 1.30 -6.17 -13.48
CA HIS A 48 1.03 -5.18 -12.43
C HIS A 48 0.45 -3.87 -13.00
N ILE A 49 0.90 -3.43 -14.17
CA ILE A 49 0.30 -2.25 -14.86
C ILE A 49 -1.16 -2.53 -15.17
N GLY A 50 -1.51 -3.73 -15.64
CA GLY A 50 -2.90 -4.10 -15.91
C GLY A 50 -3.80 -3.98 -14.66
N THR A 51 -3.36 -4.50 -13.53
CA THR A 51 -4.11 -4.38 -12.27
C THR A 51 -4.13 -2.94 -11.74
N LEU A 52 -3.04 -2.17 -11.91
CA LEU A 52 -2.97 -0.76 -11.54
C LEU A 52 -4.00 0.07 -12.34
N ILE A 53 -4.13 -0.16 -13.65
CA ILE A 53 -5.14 0.50 -14.49
C ILE A 53 -6.55 0.21 -13.95
N ALA A 54 -6.84 -1.03 -13.56
CA ALA A 54 -8.13 -1.39 -12.99
C ALA A 54 -8.41 -0.62 -11.67
N VAL A 55 -7.40 -0.48 -10.78
CA VAL A 55 -7.49 0.35 -9.57
C VAL A 55 -7.79 1.81 -9.93
N PHE A 56 -7.09 2.37 -10.91
CA PHE A 56 -7.33 3.75 -11.36
C PHE A 56 -8.75 3.94 -11.90
N ILE A 57 -9.29 2.98 -12.63
CA ILE A 57 -10.66 3.05 -13.17
C ILE A 57 -11.69 3.02 -12.02
N VAL A 58 -11.50 2.15 -11.03
CA VAL A 58 -12.44 1.99 -9.91
C VAL A 58 -12.38 3.17 -8.94
N TYR A 59 -11.16 3.63 -8.60
CA TYR A 59 -10.94 4.64 -7.57
C TYR A 59 -10.61 6.03 -8.12
N TYR A 60 -10.86 6.33 -9.40
CA TYR A 60 -10.44 7.59 -10.04
C TYR A 60 -10.89 8.83 -9.26
N LYS A 61 -12.13 8.86 -8.73
CA LYS A 61 -12.64 10.01 -7.95
C LYS A 61 -11.85 10.22 -6.66
N ASP A 62 -11.52 9.15 -5.98
CA ASP A 62 -10.73 9.20 -4.74
C ASP A 62 -9.29 9.61 -5.04
N ILE A 63 -8.69 9.07 -6.09
CA ILE A 63 -7.32 9.40 -6.53
C ILE A 63 -7.23 10.90 -6.88
N PHE A 64 -8.13 11.42 -7.74
CA PHE A 64 -8.14 12.84 -8.08
C PHE A 64 -8.33 13.73 -6.85
N ARG A 65 -9.19 13.32 -5.92
CA ARG A 65 -9.39 14.05 -4.68
C ARG A 65 -8.15 14.02 -3.79
N MET A 66 -7.48 12.87 -3.69
CA MET A 66 -6.22 12.75 -2.94
C MET A 66 -5.12 13.64 -3.53
N ILE A 67 -4.97 13.67 -4.85
CA ILE A 67 -4.02 14.53 -5.55
C ILE A 67 -4.33 16.00 -5.25
N LYS A 68 -5.59 16.43 -5.40
CA LYS A 68 -6.02 17.81 -5.13
C LYS A 68 -5.75 18.22 -3.67
N GLU A 69 -6.11 17.37 -2.72
CA GLU A 69 -5.87 17.65 -1.29
C GLU A 69 -4.36 17.60 -0.95
N GLY A 70 -3.59 16.75 -1.60
CA GLY A 70 -2.14 16.71 -1.48
C GLY A 70 -1.49 18.02 -1.92
N PHE A 71 -1.83 18.54 -3.09
CA PHE A 71 -1.37 19.87 -3.55
C PHE A 71 -1.84 21.00 -2.63
N ALA A 72 -3.06 20.93 -2.11
CA ALA A 72 -3.56 21.92 -1.16
C ALA A 72 -2.80 21.89 0.18
N ILE A 73 -2.42 20.69 0.68
CA ILE A 73 -1.55 20.54 1.87
C ILE A 73 -0.19 21.19 1.63
N ILE A 74 0.42 20.94 0.47
CA ILE A 74 1.70 21.53 0.10
C ILE A 74 1.57 23.06 0.03
N GLY A 75 0.54 23.59 -0.64
CA GLY A 75 0.29 25.02 -0.75
C GLY A 75 0.09 25.70 0.62
N ASP A 76 -0.73 25.11 1.50
CA ASP A 76 -0.94 25.65 2.86
C ASP A 76 0.35 25.57 3.71
N SER A 77 1.18 24.56 3.49
CA SER A 77 2.49 24.44 4.16
C SER A 77 3.44 25.55 3.70
N PHE A 78 3.50 25.86 2.40
CA PHE A 78 4.29 26.98 1.89
C PHE A 78 3.81 28.33 2.43
N VAL A 79 2.48 28.55 2.50
CA VAL A 79 1.91 29.76 3.11
C VAL A 79 2.30 29.87 4.58
N ASN A 80 2.28 28.77 5.34
CA ASN A 80 2.68 28.77 6.73
C ASN A 80 4.18 29.06 6.91
N VAL A 81 5.02 28.55 6.02
CA VAL A 81 6.46 28.89 5.99
C VAL A 81 6.67 30.37 5.72
N ALA A 82 5.98 30.92 4.72
CA ALA A 82 6.03 32.37 4.41
C ALA A 82 5.51 33.21 5.60
N THR A 83 4.42 32.77 6.25
CA THR A 83 3.88 33.39 7.45
C THR A 83 4.88 33.37 8.60
N PHE A 84 5.59 32.26 8.79
CA PHE A 84 6.66 32.16 9.78
C PHE A 84 7.75 33.22 9.58
N PHE A 85 8.29 33.33 8.35
CA PHE A 85 9.30 34.34 8.04
C PHE A 85 8.77 35.77 8.24
N LYS A 86 7.52 36.02 7.80
CA LYS A 86 6.88 37.32 7.99
C LYS A 86 6.77 37.66 9.49
N ARG A 87 6.30 36.74 10.33
CA ARG A 87 6.25 36.92 11.80
C ARG A 87 7.60 37.25 12.40
N VAL A 88 8.67 36.59 11.95
CA VAL A 88 10.04 36.85 12.42
C VAL A 88 10.48 38.25 12.06
N ILE A 89 10.14 38.76 10.87
CA ILE A 89 10.55 40.07 10.37
C ILE A 89 9.72 41.19 10.96
N THR A 90 8.36 41.06 10.90
CA THR A 90 7.43 42.14 11.32
C THR A 90 7.11 42.13 12.81
N LYS A 91 7.44 41.04 13.53
CA LYS A 91 7.05 40.75 14.92
C LYS A 91 5.54 40.79 15.18
N GLU A 92 4.74 40.64 14.10
CA GLU A 92 3.28 40.57 14.17
C GLU A 92 2.82 39.15 14.44
N ASP A 93 1.79 38.94 15.25
CA ASP A 93 1.21 37.62 15.51
C ASP A 93 0.20 37.22 14.41
N LEU A 94 0.70 36.78 13.25
CA LEU A 94 -0.10 36.35 12.11
C LEU A 94 -0.57 34.89 12.30
N PRO A 95 -1.84 34.57 12.07
CA PRO A 95 -2.36 33.22 12.27
C PRO A 95 -1.85 32.24 11.20
N TYR A 96 -1.47 31.03 11.61
CA TYR A 96 -1.15 29.93 10.71
C TYR A 96 -2.39 29.28 10.15
N ARG A 97 -2.33 28.83 8.91
CA ARG A 97 -3.39 28.02 8.31
C ARG A 97 -3.41 26.62 8.91
N LYS A 98 -4.57 26.11 9.25
CA LYS A 98 -4.75 24.73 9.69
C LYS A 98 -4.64 23.77 8.50
N ILE A 99 -3.52 23.08 8.37
CA ILE A 99 -3.23 22.20 7.24
C ILE A 99 -4.22 21.01 7.20
N VAL A 100 -4.42 20.33 8.32
CA VAL A 100 -5.31 19.16 8.41
C VAL A 100 -6.62 19.57 9.08
N HIS A 101 -7.59 20.04 8.30
CA HIS A 101 -8.88 20.50 8.80
C HIS A 101 -10.05 19.58 8.50
N ASN A 102 -9.89 18.59 7.61
CA ASN A 102 -10.93 17.63 7.25
C ASN A 102 -10.41 16.16 7.28
N SER A 103 -11.36 15.20 7.25
CA SER A 103 -11.04 13.77 7.30
C SER A 103 -10.23 13.30 6.09
N TYR A 104 -10.44 13.94 4.94
CA TYR A 104 -9.76 13.52 3.71
C TYR A 104 -8.29 13.96 3.71
N ARG A 105 -7.98 15.18 4.16
CA ARG A 105 -6.60 15.62 4.38
C ARG A 105 -5.89 14.77 5.45
N LYS A 106 -6.62 14.38 6.49
CA LYS A 106 -6.08 13.44 7.48
C LYS A 106 -5.74 12.11 6.84
N PHE A 107 -6.61 11.57 5.98
CA PHE A 107 -6.34 10.34 5.25
C PHE A 107 -5.10 10.46 4.35
N VAL A 108 -4.98 11.53 3.55
CA VAL A 108 -3.80 11.80 2.73
C VAL A 108 -2.52 11.83 3.59
N MET A 109 -2.54 12.50 4.72
CA MET A 109 -1.39 12.55 5.64
C MET A 109 -1.05 11.19 6.23
N LEU A 110 -2.04 10.36 6.56
CA LEU A 110 -1.81 8.99 7.04
C LEU A 110 -1.14 8.13 5.97
N VAL A 111 -1.58 8.25 4.70
CA VAL A 111 -0.95 7.55 3.56
C VAL A 111 0.51 8.02 3.39
N ILE A 112 0.77 9.32 3.43
CA ILE A 112 2.15 9.85 3.33
C ILE A 112 3.03 9.30 4.46
N VAL A 113 2.54 9.33 5.70
CA VAL A 113 3.29 8.84 6.86
C VAL A 113 3.56 7.34 6.77
N SER A 114 2.63 6.52 6.27
CA SER A 114 2.85 5.08 6.08
C SER A 114 3.79 4.77 4.91
N THR A 115 3.80 5.62 3.87
CA THR A 115 4.68 5.42 2.71
C THR A 115 6.17 5.58 3.06
N ILE A 116 6.50 6.42 4.04
CA ILE A 116 7.89 6.66 4.45
C ILE A 116 8.58 5.37 4.93
N PRO A 117 8.12 4.69 6.00
CA PRO A 117 8.74 3.45 6.45
C PRO A 117 8.66 2.33 5.41
N THR A 118 7.56 2.26 4.64
CA THR A 118 7.43 1.30 3.52
C THR A 118 8.55 1.50 2.49
N GLY A 119 8.80 2.74 2.07
CA GLY A 119 9.85 3.06 1.10
C GLY A 119 11.25 2.76 1.64
N ILE A 120 11.52 3.13 2.90
CA ILE A 120 12.81 2.87 3.54
C ILE A 120 13.09 1.36 3.60
N ILE A 121 12.13 0.58 4.08
CA ILE A 121 12.27 -0.88 4.20
C ILE A 121 12.38 -1.51 2.80
N GLY A 122 11.55 -1.10 1.83
CA GLY A 122 11.59 -1.63 0.47
C GLY A 122 12.93 -1.38 -0.22
N ILE A 123 13.52 -0.19 -0.06
CA ILE A 123 14.84 0.12 -0.62
C ILE A 123 15.94 -0.68 0.11
N ALA A 124 15.89 -0.74 1.44
CA ALA A 124 16.89 -1.47 2.23
C ALA A 124 16.85 -2.99 2.00
N ALA A 125 15.66 -3.54 1.75
CA ALA A 125 15.46 -4.97 1.57
C ALA A 125 15.52 -5.44 0.10
N LYS A 126 15.74 -4.56 -0.88
CA LYS A 126 15.64 -4.88 -2.31
C LYS A 126 16.47 -6.11 -2.74
N ASP A 127 17.71 -6.20 -2.27
CA ASP A 127 18.62 -7.30 -2.64
C ASP A 127 18.18 -8.61 -1.98
N LEU A 128 17.67 -8.55 -0.75
CA LEU A 128 17.06 -9.68 -0.04
C LEU A 128 15.81 -10.18 -0.77
N VAL A 129 14.93 -9.27 -1.19
CA VAL A 129 13.72 -9.60 -1.94
C VAL A 129 14.07 -10.28 -3.26
N PHE A 130 15.04 -9.73 -4.00
CA PHE A 130 15.52 -10.33 -5.24
C PHE A 130 16.10 -11.74 -5.05
N ALA A 131 16.91 -11.94 -4.01
CA ALA A 131 17.44 -13.26 -3.67
C ALA A 131 16.33 -14.25 -3.27
N ALA A 132 15.33 -13.77 -2.52
CA ALA A 132 14.19 -14.55 -2.05
C ALA A 132 13.28 -15.03 -3.20
N GLU A 133 13.13 -14.24 -4.26
CA GLU A 133 12.37 -14.62 -5.47
C GLU A 133 12.96 -15.81 -6.21
N GLN A 134 14.27 -16.03 -6.09
CA GLN A 134 14.96 -17.14 -6.75
C GLN A 134 14.76 -18.49 -6.03
N ILE A 135 14.24 -18.48 -4.81
CA ILE A 135 14.10 -19.66 -3.96
C ILE A 135 12.60 -19.93 -3.74
N LEU A 136 12.00 -20.85 -4.50
CA LEU A 136 10.56 -21.12 -4.45
C LEU A 136 10.00 -21.43 -3.04
N LEU A 137 10.83 -21.96 -2.15
CA LEU A 137 10.44 -22.21 -0.76
C LEU A 137 10.05 -20.94 -0.03
N VAL A 138 10.69 -19.79 -0.34
CA VAL A 138 10.42 -18.51 0.35
C VAL A 138 9.02 -18.00 0.04
N PRO A 139 8.59 -17.83 -1.22
CA PRO A 139 7.20 -17.50 -1.53
C PRO A 139 6.20 -18.49 -0.94
N GLY A 140 6.53 -19.79 -0.91
CA GLY A 140 5.66 -20.81 -0.30
C GLY A 140 5.43 -20.59 1.20
N ILE A 141 6.49 -20.36 1.96
CA ILE A 141 6.39 -20.03 3.40
C ILE A 141 5.64 -18.71 3.59
N CYS A 142 5.93 -17.69 2.79
CA CYS A 142 5.26 -16.39 2.86
C CYS A 142 3.75 -16.49 2.56
N LEU A 143 3.34 -17.39 1.67
CA LEU A 143 1.91 -17.68 1.44
C LEU A 143 1.24 -18.28 2.68
N ILE A 144 1.91 -19.18 3.39
CA ILE A 144 1.40 -19.73 4.65
C ILE A 144 1.26 -18.61 5.69
N ILE A 145 2.26 -17.73 5.81
CA ILE A 145 2.18 -16.55 6.70
C ILE A 145 1.01 -15.65 6.29
N THR A 146 0.81 -15.40 5.00
CA THR A 146 -0.34 -14.64 4.48
C THR A 146 -1.66 -15.30 4.91
N ALA A 147 -1.79 -16.61 4.78
CA ALA A 147 -2.99 -17.34 5.20
C ALA A 147 -3.26 -17.18 6.70
N VAL A 148 -2.23 -17.26 7.54
CA VAL A 148 -2.33 -17.01 8.98
C VAL A 148 -2.75 -15.57 9.28
N LEU A 149 -2.17 -14.59 8.59
CA LEU A 149 -2.55 -13.18 8.75
C LEU A 149 -4.01 -12.94 8.38
N LEU A 150 -4.50 -13.52 7.30
CA LEU A 150 -5.90 -13.42 6.90
C LEU A 150 -6.85 -14.13 7.88
N PHE A 151 -6.44 -15.28 8.38
CA PHE A 151 -7.19 -16.00 9.43
C PHE A 151 -7.31 -15.16 10.71
N ILE A 152 -6.26 -14.44 11.10
CA ILE A 152 -6.28 -13.47 12.20
C ILE A 152 -7.18 -12.29 11.85
N ALA A 153 -7.03 -11.69 10.67
CA ALA A 153 -7.82 -10.55 10.21
C ALA A 153 -9.32 -10.83 10.23
N ASP A 154 -9.73 -12.05 9.88
CA ASP A 154 -11.12 -12.47 9.89
C ASP A 154 -11.72 -12.48 11.31
N ARG A 155 -10.91 -12.80 12.31
CA ARG A 155 -11.29 -12.84 13.73
C ARG A 155 -11.23 -11.50 14.45
N ILE A 156 -10.56 -10.50 13.88
CA ILE A 156 -10.55 -9.16 14.48
C ILE A 156 -11.95 -8.56 14.35
N PRO A 157 -12.59 -8.13 15.45
CA PRO A 157 -13.86 -7.43 15.39
C PRO A 157 -13.78 -6.19 14.50
N ASP A 158 -14.88 -5.82 13.86
CA ASP A 158 -14.92 -4.58 13.09
C ASP A 158 -14.71 -3.39 14.03
N GLY A 159 -13.70 -2.59 13.73
CA GLY A 159 -13.36 -1.43 14.54
C GLY A 159 -14.28 -0.24 14.25
N GLY A 160 -14.17 0.81 15.08
CA GLY A 160 -14.94 2.05 14.90
C GLY A 160 -14.13 3.21 14.32
N LYS A 161 -12.80 3.07 14.18
CA LYS A 161 -11.94 4.20 13.80
C LYS A 161 -12.09 4.58 12.33
N THR A 162 -12.39 5.84 12.15
CA THR A 162 -12.38 6.55 10.86
C THR A 162 -11.06 7.31 10.69
N PRO A 163 -10.76 7.91 9.53
CA PRO A 163 -9.51 8.65 9.32
C PRO A 163 -9.17 9.67 10.41
N LYS A 164 -10.16 10.34 11.00
CA LYS A 164 -9.94 11.36 12.05
C LYS A 164 -9.34 10.78 13.33
N GLN A 165 -9.69 9.54 13.66
CA GLN A 165 -9.35 8.88 14.93
C GLN A 165 -8.05 8.07 14.84
N VAL A 166 -7.56 7.80 13.63
CA VAL A 166 -6.30 7.09 13.42
C VAL A 166 -5.12 8.02 13.73
N THR A 167 -4.20 7.55 14.55
CA THR A 167 -2.99 8.29 14.89
C THR A 167 -1.92 8.16 13.80
N TYR A 168 -0.98 9.09 13.76
CA TYR A 168 0.17 8.99 12.86
C TYR A 168 1.10 7.83 13.24
N THR A 169 1.17 7.48 14.52
CA THR A 169 1.89 6.28 14.99
C THR A 169 1.28 5.02 14.40
N ASN A 170 -0.05 4.90 14.38
CA ASN A 170 -0.74 3.77 13.72
C ASN A 170 -0.37 3.70 12.24
N ALA A 171 -0.40 4.83 11.53
CA ALA A 171 -0.03 4.89 10.11
C ALA A 171 1.44 4.47 9.89
N PHE A 172 2.34 4.90 10.76
CA PHE A 172 3.75 4.53 10.71
C PHE A 172 3.95 3.02 10.89
N LEU A 173 3.27 2.41 11.88
CA LEU A 173 3.32 0.96 12.13
C LEU A 173 2.71 0.15 10.97
N ILE A 174 1.61 0.64 10.38
CA ILE A 174 1.03 0.06 9.17
C ILE A 174 2.03 0.12 8.01
N GLY A 175 2.74 1.23 7.87
CA GLY A 175 3.78 1.39 6.85
C GLY A 175 4.97 0.43 7.06
N ILE A 176 5.38 0.16 8.31
CA ILE A 176 6.38 -0.88 8.61
C ILE A 176 5.87 -2.26 8.16
N SER A 177 4.63 -2.61 8.53
CA SER A 177 4.01 -3.88 8.14
C SER A 177 3.96 -4.03 6.62
N GLN A 178 3.61 -2.96 5.90
CA GLN A 178 3.60 -2.91 4.44
C GLN A 178 5.01 -3.05 3.84
N GLY A 179 6.02 -2.45 4.47
CA GLY A 179 7.42 -2.60 4.06
C GLY A 179 7.91 -4.05 4.20
N ILE A 180 7.55 -4.74 5.27
CA ILE A 180 7.85 -6.18 5.46
C ILE A 180 7.14 -7.00 4.37
N ALA A 181 5.95 -6.61 3.96
CA ALA A 181 5.17 -7.29 2.93
C ALA A 181 5.69 -7.07 1.48
N THR A 182 6.87 -6.48 1.30
CA THR A 182 7.61 -6.52 0.02
C THR A 182 8.22 -7.89 -0.27
N MET A 183 8.32 -8.78 0.74
CA MET A 183 8.79 -10.15 0.56
C MET A 183 7.87 -10.93 -0.38
N PRO A 184 8.43 -11.69 -1.36
CA PRO A 184 7.64 -12.44 -2.33
C PRO A 184 6.79 -13.51 -1.63
N GLY A 185 5.52 -13.61 -1.99
CA GLY A 185 4.57 -14.52 -1.35
C GLY A 185 3.86 -13.92 -0.13
N LEU A 186 4.36 -12.84 0.46
CA LEU A 186 3.64 -12.11 1.50
C LEU A 186 2.69 -11.11 0.85
N SER A 187 1.39 -11.27 1.12
CA SER A 187 0.39 -10.35 0.55
C SER A 187 0.52 -8.95 1.14
N ARG A 188 0.83 -7.96 0.30
CA ARG A 188 0.88 -6.55 0.70
C ARG A 188 -0.48 -6.09 1.22
N SER A 189 -1.55 -6.32 0.44
CA SER A 189 -2.91 -5.94 0.84
C SER A 189 -3.37 -6.71 2.08
N GLY A 190 -3.13 -8.02 2.16
CA GLY A 190 -3.47 -8.83 3.33
C GLY A 190 -2.79 -8.35 4.61
N THR A 191 -1.50 -8.08 4.56
CA THR A 191 -0.72 -7.56 5.69
C THR A 191 -1.18 -6.18 6.11
N THR A 192 -1.39 -5.27 5.14
CA THR A 192 -1.83 -3.89 5.41
C THR A 192 -3.24 -3.86 6.00
N ILE A 193 -4.19 -4.65 5.45
CA ILE A 193 -5.55 -4.77 5.99
C ILE A 193 -5.51 -5.31 7.42
N THR A 194 -4.75 -6.38 7.66
CA THR A 194 -4.61 -6.96 9.01
C THR A 194 -4.05 -5.94 10.00
N ALA A 195 -3.00 -5.21 9.62
CA ALA A 195 -2.43 -4.15 10.45
C ALA A 195 -3.45 -3.01 10.71
N CYS A 196 -4.20 -2.57 9.70
CA CYS A 196 -5.26 -1.58 9.86
C CYS A 196 -6.34 -2.03 10.85
N LEU A 197 -6.83 -3.27 10.71
CA LEU A 197 -7.83 -3.84 11.61
C LEU A 197 -7.30 -3.94 13.05
N SER A 198 -6.06 -4.36 13.22
CA SER A 198 -5.39 -4.44 14.53
C SER A 198 -5.27 -3.07 15.23
N THR A 199 -5.27 -1.96 14.47
CA THR A 199 -5.33 -0.60 15.04
C THR A 199 -6.75 -0.14 15.38
N GLY A 200 -7.78 -0.95 15.11
CA GLY A 200 -9.18 -0.66 15.37
C GLY A 200 -9.89 0.14 14.26
N MET A 201 -9.37 0.13 13.03
CA MET A 201 -10.06 0.71 11.87
C MET A 201 -11.28 -0.12 11.48
N THR A 202 -12.28 0.53 10.86
CA THR A 202 -13.38 -0.20 10.23
C THR A 202 -12.87 -1.01 9.04
N ARG A 203 -13.46 -2.18 8.76
CA ARG A 203 -13.08 -3.03 7.59
C ARG A 203 -13.14 -2.25 6.28
N LYS A 204 -14.19 -1.47 6.07
CA LYS A 204 -14.34 -0.61 4.89
C LYS A 204 -13.19 0.38 4.74
N PHE A 205 -12.75 1.00 5.84
CA PHE A 205 -11.65 1.96 5.80
C PHE A 205 -10.30 1.24 5.65
N ALA A 206 -10.09 0.09 6.30
CA ALA A 206 -8.88 -0.72 6.16
C ALA A 206 -8.64 -1.13 4.69
N VAL A 207 -9.68 -1.62 3.99
CA VAL A 207 -9.60 -1.94 2.56
C VAL A 207 -9.26 -0.70 1.74
N LYS A 208 -9.97 0.42 1.95
CA LYS A 208 -9.68 1.68 1.23
C LYS A 208 -8.29 2.23 1.50
N TYR A 209 -7.72 1.96 2.67
CA TYR A 209 -6.37 2.38 3.02
C TYR A 209 -5.30 1.53 2.32
N SER A 210 -5.59 0.25 2.10
CA SER A 210 -4.68 -0.73 1.52
C SER A 210 -4.58 -0.63 0.00
N PHE A 211 -5.66 -0.24 -0.68
CA PHE A 211 -5.72 -0.06 -2.13
C PHE A 211 -5.62 1.43 -2.51
#